data_19f711cc2f6d66677f2aec98bc3d40ec
#
_entry.id   19f711cc2f6d66677f2aec98bc3d40ec
#
_cell.length_a   1.000
_cell.length_b   1.000
_cell.length_c   1.000
_cell.angle_alpha   90.00
_cell.angle_beta   90.00
_cell.angle_gamma   90.00
#
_symmetry.space_group_name_H-M   'P 1'
#
loop_
_entity.id
_entity.type
_entity.pdbx_description
1 polymer ?
#
loop_
_entity_poly.entity_id
_entity_poly.type
_entity_poly.pdbx_seq_one_letter_code
_entity_poly.pdbx_strand_id
1 'polypeptide(L)'
;MEKINTPGVHHITLRTSDYQRAKQFYIDDLGFEVILEKPNLFIFFAGGTAVAIRGPEASTPSNDQFNPFRVGLDHVALGCTDEEDLEKFAAKLNSLQVENTGIKVDETLGKKYIAFKDPDRISWEYYMV
;
A
#
# COMPACT_ATOMS: atom_id res chain seq x y z
N MET A 1 17.46 27.31 10.73
CA MET A 1 17.70 25.85 10.54
C MET A 1 17.71 25.55 9.04
N GLU A 2 18.70 24.82 8.62
CA GLU A 2 18.76 24.39 7.24
C GLU A 2 17.73 23.29 6.95
N LYS A 3 17.14 23.31 5.76
CA LYS A 3 16.24 22.27 5.32
C LYS A 3 17.05 21.01 5.00
N ILE A 4 16.48 19.84 5.29
CA ILE A 4 17.07 18.61 4.80
C ILE A 4 17.00 18.61 3.25
N ASN A 5 18.12 18.30 2.63
CA ASN A 5 18.22 18.22 1.18
C ASN A 5 17.91 16.80 0.73
N THR A 6 16.73 16.61 0.15
CA THR A 6 16.29 15.31 -0.31
C THR A 6 15.44 15.43 -1.58
N PRO A 7 15.61 14.52 -2.57
CA PRO A 7 14.72 14.45 -3.72
C PRO A 7 13.35 13.83 -3.40
N GLY A 8 13.14 13.33 -2.17
CA GLY A 8 11.87 12.75 -1.76
C GLY A 8 12.02 11.45 -1.00
N VAL A 9 10.94 10.71 -0.88
CA VAL A 9 10.95 9.41 -0.19
C VAL A 9 11.61 8.37 -1.09
N HIS A 10 12.70 7.77 -0.60
CA HIS A 10 13.43 6.73 -1.34
C HIS A 10 12.69 5.39 -1.31
N HIS A 11 12.27 4.96 -0.14
CA HIS A 11 11.53 3.72 0.02
C HIS A 11 10.69 3.74 1.28
N ILE A 12 9.67 2.87 1.26
CA ILE A 12 8.80 2.60 2.40
C ILE A 12 8.90 1.11 2.66
N THR A 13 9.06 0.72 3.93
CA THR A 13 9.09 -0.69 4.32
C THR A 13 7.94 -0.98 5.26
N LEU A 14 7.16 -2.00 4.93
CA LEU A 14 6.01 -2.45 5.72
C LEU A 14 6.29 -3.86 6.25
N ARG A 15 5.76 -4.15 7.44
CA ARG A 15 5.81 -5.48 8.05
C ARG A 15 4.51 -6.20 7.78
N THR A 16 4.58 -7.45 7.31
CA THR A 16 3.41 -8.33 7.22
C THR A 16 3.48 -9.40 8.30
N SER A 17 2.35 -9.89 8.70
CA SER A 17 2.27 -11.04 9.61
C SER A 17 2.41 -12.38 8.87
N ASP A 18 2.25 -12.38 7.54
CA ASP A 18 2.29 -13.59 6.71
C ASP A 18 2.90 -13.23 5.34
N TYR A 19 4.16 -13.61 5.15
CA TYR A 19 4.94 -13.27 3.96
C TYR A 19 4.28 -13.77 2.67
N GLN A 20 3.86 -15.03 2.63
CA GLN A 20 3.28 -15.61 1.41
C GLN A 20 1.94 -14.95 1.07
N ARG A 21 1.13 -14.66 2.06
CA ARG A 21 -0.15 -13.97 1.87
C ARG A 21 0.05 -12.56 1.37
N ALA A 22 1.02 -11.82 1.90
CA ALA A 22 1.35 -10.48 1.42
C ALA A 22 1.85 -10.53 -0.02
N LYS A 23 2.72 -11.46 -0.35
CA LYS A 23 3.24 -11.61 -1.71
C LYS A 23 2.13 -11.93 -2.70
N GLN A 24 1.22 -12.83 -2.37
CA GLN A 24 0.04 -13.14 -3.17
C GLN A 24 -0.76 -11.87 -3.45
N PHE A 25 -1.01 -11.06 -2.42
CA PHE A 25 -1.81 -9.84 -2.55
C PHE A 25 -1.14 -8.79 -3.44
N TYR A 26 0.10 -8.41 -3.13
CA TYR A 26 0.75 -7.30 -3.84
C TYR A 26 1.18 -7.69 -5.25
N ILE A 27 1.65 -8.89 -5.45
CA ILE A 27 2.23 -9.32 -6.73
C ILE A 27 1.18 -9.98 -7.61
N ASP A 28 0.52 -11.02 -7.12
CA ASP A 28 -0.43 -11.77 -7.95
C ASP A 28 -1.77 -11.03 -8.09
N ASP A 29 -2.31 -10.51 -7.01
CA ASP A 29 -3.62 -9.86 -7.02
C ASP A 29 -3.54 -8.42 -7.54
N LEU A 30 -2.66 -7.58 -7.00
CA LEU A 30 -2.55 -6.18 -7.44
C LEU A 30 -1.69 -5.99 -8.68
N GLY A 31 -0.81 -6.94 -8.99
CA GLY A 31 -0.04 -6.91 -10.22
C GLY A 31 1.26 -6.12 -10.18
N PHE A 32 1.79 -5.80 -8.99
CA PHE A 32 3.10 -5.20 -8.90
C PHE A 32 4.18 -6.20 -9.31
N GLU A 33 5.27 -5.71 -9.89
CA GLU A 33 6.39 -6.53 -10.33
C GLU A 33 7.47 -6.60 -9.24
N VAL A 34 7.83 -7.82 -8.84
CA VAL A 34 8.95 -8.03 -7.91
C VAL A 34 10.25 -7.67 -8.61
N ILE A 35 11.02 -6.77 -8.01
CA ILE A 35 12.34 -6.38 -8.53
C ILE A 35 13.47 -6.98 -7.71
N LEU A 36 13.20 -7.40 -6.47
CA LEU A 36 14.17 -8.09 -5.62
C LEU A 36 13.42 -8.93 -4.62
N GLU A 37 13.90 -10.14 -4.38
CA GLU A 37 13.34 -11.06 -3.40
C GLU A 37 14.44 -11.71 -2.59
N LYS A 38 14.26 -11.73 -1.26
CA LYS A 38 15.08 -12.44 -0.28
C LYS A 38 14.15 -13.35 0.52
N PRO A 39 14.68 -14.26 1.36
CA PRO A 39 13.82 -15.22 2.06
C PRO A 39 12.67 -14.62 2.88
N ASN A 40 12.79 -13.40 3.39
CA ASN A 40 11.74 -12.76 4.19
C ASN A 40 11.48 -11.31 3.77
N LEU A 41 11.71 -11.01 2.49
CA LEU A 41 11.61 -9.66 1.95
C LEU A 41 11.33 -9.72 0.45
N PHE A 42 10.37 -8.94 -0.02
CA PHE A 42 10.28 -8.63 -1.45
C PHE A 42 10.10 -7.12 -1.65
N ILE A 43 10.54 -6.64 -2.79
CA ILE A 43 10.51 -5.22 -3.13
C ILE A 43 9.87 -5.05 -4.51
N PHE A 44 9.01 -4.05 -4.63
CA PHE A 44 8.47 -3.58 -5.90
C PHE A 44 8.56 -2.06 -5.96
N PHE A 45 8.42 -1.48 -7.16
CA PHE A 45 8.34 -0.03 -7.31
C PHE A 45 6.89 0.45 -7.44
N ALA A 46 6.59 1.53 -6.74
CA ALA A 46 5.41 2.36 -6.98
C ALA A 46 5.93 3.67 -7.57
N GLY A 47 5.95 3.77 -8.89
CA GLY A 47 6.62 4.88 -9.56
C GLY A 47 8.10 4.91 -9.21
N GLY A 48 8.60 6.05 -8.74
CA GLY A 48 10.00 6.23 -8.33
C GLY A 48 10.32 5.83 -6.90
N THR A 49 9.34 5.37 -6.13
CA THR A 49 9.51 4.99 -4.72
C THR A 49 9.48 3.47 -4.59
N ALA A 50 10.51 2.89 -3.98
CA ALA A 50 10.51 1.47 -3.68
C ALA A 50 9.61 1.17 -2.48
N VAL A 51 8.88 0.06 -2.57
CA VAL A 51 8.08 -0.47 -1.46
C VAL A 51 8.61 -1.85 -1.12
N ALA A 52 9.07 -2.01 0.11
CA ALA A 52 9.57 -3.28 0.62
C ALA A 52 8.54 -3.87 1.59
N ILE A 53 8.30 -5.16 1.46
CA ILE A 53 7.45 -5.91 2.38
C ILE A 53 8.33 -6.92 3.09
N ARG A 54 8.42 -6.80 4.42
CA ARG A 54 9.16 -7.74 5.27
C ARG A 54 8.20 -8.67 5.97
N GLY A 55 8.54 -9.95 6.00
CA GLY A 55 7.82 -10.94 6.77
C GLY A 55 8.03 -10.77 8.28
N PRO A 56 7.31 -11.55 9.09
CA PRO A 56 7.40 -11.42 10.54
C PRO A 56 8.79 -11.82 11.06
N GLU A 57 9.18 -11.15 12.14
CA GLU A 57 10.33 -11.48 12.95
C GLU A 57 9.87 -12.15 14.25
N ALA A 58 10.81 -12.68 15.06
CA ALA A 58 10.47 -13.32 16.32
C ALA A 58 9.71 -12.37 17.27
N SER A 59 9.99 -11.07 17.20
CA SER A 59 9.35 -10.05 18.02
C SER A 59 8.03 -9.51 17.46
N THR A 60 7.62 -9.95 16.27
CA THR A 60 6.32 -9.55 15.72
C THR A 60 5.21 -10.23 16.52
N PRO A 61 4.27 -9.48 17.10
CA PRO A 61 3.19 -10.09 17.88
C PRO A 61 2.34 -11.04 17.04
N SER A 62 1.91 -12.15 17.63
CA SER A 62 0.99 -13.07 16.99
C SER A 62 -0.37 -12.42 16.78
N ASN A 63 -1.00 -12.67 15.63
CA ASN A 63 -2.34 -12.16 15.28
C ASN A 63 -2.40 -10.63 15.28
N ASP A 64 -1.26 -9.96 15.06
CA ASP A 64 -1.22 -8.51 15.00
C ASP A 64 -1.88 -8.02 13.71
N GLN A 65 -2.50 -6.85 13.79
CA GLN A 65 -3.12 -6.17 12.66
C GLN A 65 -2.75 -4.70 12.68
N PHE A 66 -2.63 -4.11 11.50
CA PHE A 66 -2.42 -2.67 11.39
C PHE A 66 -3.62 -1.91 11.95
N ASN A 67 -3.32 -0.81 12.64
CA ASN A 67 -4.33 0.09 13.17
C ASN A 67 -3.95 1.54 12.82
N PRO A 68 -4.71 2.20 11.93
CA PRO A 68 -4.39 3.56 11.49
C PRO A 68 -4.59 4.63 12.57
N PHE A 69 -5.24 4.29 13.69
CA PHE A 69 -5.51 5.23 14.77
C PHE A 69 -4.38 5.30 15.80
N ARG A 70 -3.39 4.43 15.68
CA ARG A 70 -2.20 4.48 16.55
C ARG A 70 -1.20 5.48 16.00
N VAL A 71 -0.34 6.00 16.88
CA VAL A 71 0.74 6.91 16.48
C VAL A 71 1.66 6.21 15.48
N GLY A 72 1.91 6.86 14.35
CA GLY A 72 2.75 6.33 13.28
C GLY A 72 2.09 6.54 11.93
N LEU A 73 2.07 5.51 11.12
CA LEU A 73 1.47 5.55 9.80
C LEU A 73 -0.06 5.49 9.90
N ASP A 74 -0.74 6.33 9.14
CA ASP A 74 -2.19 6.23 8.92
C ASP A 74 -2.49 5.41 7.66
N HIS A 75 -1.93 5.82 6.52
CA HIS A 75 -2.07 5.11 5.25
C HIS A 75 -0.97 5.51 4.28
N VAL A 76 -0.88 4.79 3.18
CA VAL A 76 -0.01 5.13 2.04
C VAL A 76 -0.90 5.36 0.84
N ALA A 77 -0.73 6.49 0.17
CA ALA A 77 -1.47 6.83 -1.04
C ALA A 77 -0.59 6.66 -2.28
N LEU A 78 -1.08 5.90 -3.24
CA LEU A 78 -0.48 5.77 -4.57
C LEU A 78 -1.14 6.80 -5.49
N GLY A 79 -0.35 7.51 -6.28
CA GLY A 79 -0.89 8.47 -7.24
C GLY A 79 -1.56 7.78 -8.42
N CYS A 80 -2.68 8.36 -8.87
CA CYS A 80 -3.43 7.93 -10.04
C CYS A 80 -3.57 9.10 -11.00
N THR A 81 -3.16 8.93 -12.26
CA THR A 81 -3.20 10.01 -13.24
C THR A 81 -4.39 9.95 -14.18
N ASP A 82 -5.10 8.83 -14.23
CA ASP A 82 -6.22 8.62 -15.15
C ASP A 82 -7.42 8.07 -14.37
N GLU A 83 -8.55 8.79 -14.46
CA GLU A 83 -9.78 8.39 -13.77
C GLU A 83 -10.29 7.01 -14.23
N GLU A 84 -10.04 6.64 -15.48
CA GLU A 84 -10.39 5.31 -15.99
C GLU A 84 -9.60 4.22 -15.25
N ASP A 85 -8.34 4.47 -14.93
CA ASP A 85 -7.53 3.53 -14.13
C ASP A 85 -8.09 3.39 -12.72
N LEU A 86 -8.57 4.47 -12.14
CA LEU A 86 -9.22 4.44 -10.82
C LEU A 86 -10.48 3.56 -10.85
N GLU A 87 -11.31 3.70 -11.88
CA GLU A 87 -12.52 2.90 -12.05
C GLU A 87 -12.20 1.41 -12.26
N LYS A 88 -11.20 1.11 -13.08
CA LYS A 88 -10.73 -0.26 -13.31
C LYS A 88 -10.20 -0.88 -12.03
N PHE A 89 -9.47 -0.11 -11.24
CA PHE A 89 -8.93 -0.59 -9.97
C PHE A 89 -10.04 -0.89 -8.98
N ALA A 90 -11.05 -0.02 -8.89
CA ALA A 90 -12.22 -0.25 -8.04
C ALA A 90 -12.93 -1.56 -8.40
N ALA A 91 -13.13 -1.80 -9.70
CA ALA A 91 -13.74 -3.05 -10.17
C ALA A 91 -12.87 -4.27 -9.81
N LYS A 92 -11.56 -4.14 -9.95
CA LYS A 92 -10.61 -5.20 -9.60
C LYS A 92 -10.67 -5.54 -8.10
N LEU A 93 -10.66 -4.53 -7.24
CA LEU A 93 -10.77 -4.75 -5.79
C LEU A 93 -12.06 -5.50 -5.43
N ASN A 94 -13.16 -5.12 -6.05
CA ASN A 94 -14.45 -5.79 -5.81
C ASN A 94 -14.42 -7.24 -6.31
N SER A 95 -13.84 -7.51 -7.47
CA SER A 95 -13.73 -8.86 -8.01
C SER A 95 -12.86 -9.77 -7.13
N LEU A 96 -11.85 -9.20 -6.48
CA LEU A 96 -10.96 -9.90 -5.55
C LEU A 96 -11.52 -9.96 -4.14
N GLN A 97 -12.66 -9.34 -3.89
CA GLN A 97 -13.28 -9.23 -2.56
C GLN A 97 -12.36 -8.54 -1.53
N VAL A 98 -11.58 -7.57 -1.98
CA VAL A 98 -10.74 -6.75 -1.13
C VAL A 98 -11.60 -5.65 -0.49
N GLU A 99 -11.50 -5.51 0.82
CA GLU A 99 -12.21 -4.45 1.55
C GLU A 99 -11.81 -3.08 1.01
N ASN A 100 -12.82 -2.28 0.61
CA ASN A 100 -12.57 -0.95 0.06
C ASN A 100 -13.76 -0.03 0.29
N THR A 101 -13.53 1.27 0.09
CA THR A 101 -14.54 2.30 0.31
C THR A 101 -15.42 2.60 -0.89
N GLY A 102 -15.11 2.02 -2.07
CA GLY A 102 -15.60 2.57 -3.33
C GLY A 102 -14.93 3.91 -3.62
N ILE A 103 -15.16 4.43 -4.83
CA ILE A 103 -14.60 5.74 -5.23
C ILE A 103 -15.31 6.85 -4.46
N LYS A 104 -14.52 7.70 -3.81
CA LYS A 104 -15.00 8.86 -3.04
C LYS A 104 -14.28 10.12 -3.47
N VAL A 105 -14.78 11.25 -3.03
CA VAL A 105 -14.11 12.55 -3.17
C VAL A 105 -13.56 12.94 -1.80
N ASP A 106 -12.26 13.25 -1.75
CA ASP A 106 -11.61 13.77 -0.56
C ASP A 106 -12.05 15.22 -0.33
N GLU A 107 -12.69 15.48 0.79
CA GLU A 107 -13.18 16.81 1.14
C GLU A 107 -12.05 17.82 1.33
N THR A 108 -10.87 17.38 1.75
CA THR A 108 -9.72 18.26 1.98
C THR A 108 -9.15 18.81 0.68
N LEU A 109 -8.92 17.96 -0.33
CA LEU A 109 -8.27 18.34 -1.57
C LEU A 109 -9.19 18.30 -2.79
N GLY A 110 -10.40 17.79 -2.65
CA GLY A 110 -11.37 17.73 -3.76
C GLY A 110 -11.05 16.69 -4.82
N LYS A 111 -10.20 15.71 -4.52
CA LYS A 111 -9.75 14.70 -5.47
C LYS A 111 -10.47 13.38 -5.25
N LYS A 112 -10.70 12.64 -6.33
CA LYS A 112 -11.25 11.29 -6.27
C LYS A 112 -10.19 10.30 -5.83
N TYR A 113 -10.60 9.31 -5.05
CA TYR A 113 -9.72 8.24 -4.58
C TYR A 113 -10.54 7.02 -4.19
N ILE A 114 -9.88 5.92 -3.99
CA ILE A 114 -10.41 4.73 -3.35
C ILE A 114 -9.45 4.27 -2.26
N ALA A 115 -9.98 3.97 -1.07
CA ALA A 115 -9.20 3.41 0.02
C ALA A 115 -9.45 1.90 0.09
N PHE A 116 -8.42 1.13 0.40
CA PHE A 116 -8.51 -0.31 0.51
C PHE A 116 -7.57 -0.83 1.60
N LYS A 117 -7.77 -2.06 2.01
CA LYS A 117 -6.98 -2.73 3.05
C LYS A 117 -6.24 -3.90 2.46
N ASP A 118 -4.96 -4.06 2.85
CA ASP A 118 -4.24 -5.29 2.56
C ASP A 118 -4.64 -6.40 3.56
N PRO A 119 -4.12 -7.63 3.44
CA PRO A 119 -4.48 -8.73 4.35
C PRO A 119 -4.13 -8.50 5.83
N ASP A 120 -3.15 -7.64 6.13
CA ASP A 120 -2.82 -7.24 7.50
C ASP A 120 -3.59 -5.98 7.93
N ARG A 121 -4.56 -5.56 7.14
CA ARG A 121 -5.37 -4.36 7.31
C ARG A 121 -4.58 -3.06 7.17
N ILE A 122 -3.40 -3.10 6.54
CA ILE A 122 -2.66 -1.88 6.22
C ILE A 122 -3.49 -1.05 5.25
N SER A 123 -3.63 0.24 5.57
CA SER A 123 -4.47 1.17 4.82
C SER A 123 -3.72 1.74 3.63
N TRP A 124 -4.33 1.61 2.46
CA TRP A 124 -3.84 2.15 1.20
C TRP A 124 -4.91 3.01 0.54
N GLU A 125 -4.46 3.95 -0.28
CA GLU A 125 -5.32 4.70 -1.18
C GLU A 125 -4.74 4.69 -2.59
N TYR A 126 -5.62 4.73 -3.57
CA TYR A 126 -5.29 5.06 -4.95
C TYR A 126 -5.97 6.40 -5.22
N TYR A 127 -5.16 7.45 -5.43
CA TYR A 127 -5.55 8.84 -5.25
C TYR A 127 -5.24 9.65 -6.50
N MET A 128 -6.25 10.34 -7.06
CA MET A 128 -6.07 11.17 -8.25
C MET A 128 -5.13 12.34 -7.98
N VAL A 129 -4.13 12.48 -8.82
CA VAL A 129 -3.20 13.62 -8.74
C VAL A 129 -3.71 14.85 -9.47
#